data_134a0d88eada8650a9268df2df0b678f
#
_entry.id   134a0d88eada8650a9268df2df0b678f
#
_cell.length_a   1.000
_cell.length_b   1.000
_cell.length_c   1.000
_cell.angle_alpha   90.00
_cell.angle_beta   90.00
_cell.angle_gamma   90.00
#
_symmetry.space_group_name_H-M   'P 1'
#
loop_
_entity.id
_entity.type
_entity.pdbx_description
1 polymer ?
#
loop_
_entity_poly.entity_id
_entity_poly.type
_entity_poly.pdbx_seq_one_letter_code
_entity_poly.pdbx_strand_id
1 'polypeptide(L)'
;MMTESTERFELMGLEASPYTMKVESFLTFKGIPYDWTNRNLKTEKRFQQHANVQLIPLLFFPDGETMQDSTPIIERLDQEHPYPEIHPTDPALWYLSCLFEEFGDEWCNKLMFFQRWFYDADQKATGQRLAGLMLEGQWYKPFAKPFVTYSIIKRMIPRLSFAGANETNIPHLEESFENLSGLLDTHLESRPYLFGARPCFGDFGMWCNLYQAWTDPTAKAHFEDHTPNLLAYIKRMLDPKVEGNFENLTSLAPTLEPIMQQEVGPRFLPWMVANEKAWEAGEKETSLTMAGKPFRQNTFKYQATTLKELRSKYVRVKNNEILNAFLSKTGCLDAISGS
;
A
#
# COMPACT_ATOMS: atom_id res chain seq x y z
N MET A 1 41.90 1.87 15.37
CA MET A 1 40.56 2.48 15.26
C MET A 1 40.15 2.35 13.83
N MET A 2 39.42 1.31 13.46
CA MET A 2 38.75 1.22 12.16
C MET A 2 37.58 2.18 12.27
N THR A 3 37.60 3.23 11.48
CA THR A 3 36.40 4.07 11.22
C THR A 3 35.39 3.16 10.56
N GLU A 4 34.36 2.74 11.29
CA GLU A 4 33.13 2.25 10.69
C GLU A 4 32.64 3.38 9.77
N SER A 5 32.91 3.24 8.49
CA SER A 5 32.19 3.93 7.44
C SER A 5 30.75 3.43 7.58
N THR A 6 29.91 4.17 8.29
CA THR A 6 28.47 3.91 8.28
C THR A 6 27.99 4.24 6.88
N GLU A 7 28.10 3.28 5.99
CA GLU A 7 27.49 3.32 4.67
C GLU A 7 25.98 3.47 4.87
N ARG A 8 25.46 4.65 4.59
CA ARG A 8 24.04 4.96 4.80
C ARG A 8 23.31 4.90 3.47
N PHE A 9 22.12 4.35 3.50
CA PHE A 9 21.17 4.48 2.41
C PHE A 9 20.63 5.92 2.35
N GLU A 10 20.13 6.35 1.20
CA GLU A 10 19.37 7.59 1.11
C GLU A 10 18.02 7.30 0.47
N LEU A 11 16.93 7.60 1.19
CA LEU A 11 15.57 7.45 0.70
C LEU A 11 15.07 8.80 0.18
N MET A 12 14.95 8.91 -1.14
CA MET A 12 14.38 10.09 -1.78
C MET A 12 12.91 9.89 -2.12
N GLY A 13 12.05 10.73 -1.55
CA GLY A 13 10.62 10.64 -1.78
C GLY A 13 9.84 11.80 -1.18
N LEU A 14 8.60 11.53 -0.81
CA LEU A 14 7.71 12.47 -0.11
C LEU A 14 6.95 11.73 0.99
N GLU A 15 6.77 12.36 2.14
CA GLU A 15 5.93 11.79 3.21
C GLU A 15 4.46 11.62 2.80
N ALA A 16 4.01 12.33 1.76
CA ALA A 16 2.67 12.21 1.19
C ALA A 16 2.54 11.06 0.17
N SER A 17 3.60 10.29 -0.06
CA SER A 17 3.59 9.09 -0.91
C SER A 17 3.47 7.84 -0.05
N PRO A 18 2.44 7.00 -0.24
CA PRO A 18 2.32 5.75 0.50
C PRO A 18 3.55 4.87 0.32
N TYR A 19 4.02 4.70 -0.90
CA TYR A 19 5.15 3.82 -1.22
C TYR A 19 6.49 4.30 -0.66
N THR A 20 6.70 5.63 -0.50
CA THR A 20 7.88 6.14 0.20
C THR A 20 7.80 5.80 1.68
N MET A 21 6.63 6.00 2.30
CA MET A 21 6.41 5.67 3.71
C MET A 21 6.48 4.17 3.97
N LYS A 22 6.06 3.33 3.02
CA LYS A 22 6.22 1.87 3.08
C LYS A 22 7.67 1.47 3.25
N VAL A 23 8.57 2.02 2.41
CA VAL A 23 10.01 1.76 2.50
C VAL A 23 10.60 2.36 3.78
N GLU A 24 10.18 3.55 4.19
CA GLU A 24 10.65 4.18 5.43
C GLU A 24 10.32 3.36 6.66
N SER A 25 9.07 2.91 6.81
CA SER A 25 8.64 2.05 7.91
C SER A 25 9.42 0.75 7.95
N PHE A 26 9.69 0.15 6.78
CA PHE A 26 10.51 -1.05 6.67
C PHE A 26 11.96 -0.81 7.10
N LEU A 27 12.61 0.26 6.61
CA LEU A 27 13.98 0.62 7.00
C LEU A 27 14.07 0.84 8.53
N THR A 28 13.08 1.52 9.10
CA THR A 28 12.96 1.76 10.54
C THR A 28 12.84 0.43 11.30
N PHE A 29 11.97 -0.48 10.84
CA PHE A 29 11.79 -1.80 11.45
C PHE A 29 13.08 -2.64 11.43
N LYS A 30 13.79 -2.62 10.31
CA LYS A 30 15.06 -3.35 10.14
C LYS A 30 16.24 -2.69 10.87
N GLY A 31 16.07 -1.46 11.39
CA GLY A 31 17.18 -0.69 11.97
C GLY A 31 18.26 -0.33 10.94
N ILE A 32 17.91 -0.27 9.67
CA ILE A 32 18.81 0.10 8.57
C ILE A 32 18.99 1.63 8.59
N PRO A 33 20.21 2.16 8.76
CA PRO A 33 20.43 3.60 8.80
C PRO A 33 20.26 4.22 7.41
N TYR A 34 19.46 5.27 7.34
CA TYR A 34 19.21 6.00 6.09
C TYR A 34 19.14 7.50 6.34
N ASP A 35 19.36 8.26 5.26
CA ASP A 35 19.11 9.69 5.19
C ASP A 35 17.85 9.95 4.37
N TRP A 36 16.98 10.84 4.87
CA TRP A 36 15.76 11.23 4.16
C TRP A 36 16.02 12.44 3.26
N THR A 37 15.60 12.36 2.01
CA THR A 37 15.64 13.48 1.05
C THR A 37 14.27 13.73 0.44
N ASN A 38 13.71 14.92 0.66
CA ASN A 38 12.46 15.31 -0.01
C ASN A 38 12.69 15.51 -1.51
N ARG A 39 11.85 14.87 -2.35
CA ARG A 39 11.76 15.21 -3.77
C ARG A 39 11.02 16.55 -3.93
N ASN A 40 11.76 17.61 -4.17
CA ASN A 40 11.26 18.98 -4.31
C ASN A 40 12.00 19.72 -5.42
N LEU A 41 11.73 21.01 -5.63
CA LEU A 41 12.37 21.79 -6.70
C LEU A 41 13.90 21.82 -6.64
N LYS A 42 14.51 21.66 -5.46
CA LYS A 42 15.97 21.65 -5.32
C LYS A 42 16.57 20.30 -5.71
N THR A 43 15.87 19.19 -5.42
CA THR A 43 16.36 17.84 -5.61
C THR A 43 15.88 17.21 -6.94
N GLU A 44 14.92 17.86 -7.64
CA GLU A 44 14.29 17.34 -8.86
C GLU A 44 15.31 16.98 -9.95
N LYS A 45 16.33 17.84 -10.18
CA LYS A 45 17.38 17.56 -11.18
C LYS A 45 18.14 16.29 -10.84
N ARG A 46 18.50 16.11 -9.56
CA ARG A 46 19.20 14.91 -9.09
C ARG A 46 18.29 13.67 -9.21
N PHE A 47 17.01 13.81 -8.87
CA PHE A 47 16.04 12.73 -9.06
C PHE A 47 16.00 12.26 -10.51
N GLN A 48 15.84 13.18 -11.46
CA GLN A 48 15.75 12.87 -12.89
C GLN A 48 17.03 12.22 -13.47
N GLN A 49 18.19 12.46 -12.86
CA GLN A 49 19.46 11.85 -13.28
C GLN A 49 19.58 10.38 -12.90
N HIS A 50 18.84 9.92 -11.87
CA HIS A 50 18.99 8.58 -11.31
C HIS A 50 17.70 7.75 -11.40
N ALA A 51 16.56 8.37 -11.64
CA ALA A 51 15.28 7.69 -11.72
C ALA A 51 15.01 7.17 -13.14
N ASN A 52 14.67 5.89 -13.26
CA ASN A 52 14.21 5.28 -14.51
C ASN A 52 12.79 5.70 -14.89
N VAL A 53 11.95 5.93 -13.86
CA VAL A 53 10.56 6.39 -14.01
C VAL A 53 10.29 7.59 -13.09
N GLN A 54 9.30 8.41 -13.43
CA GLN A 54 8.96 9.62 -12.66
C GLN A 54 8.15 9.31 -11.38
N LEU A 55 8.44 8.17 -10.74
CA LEU A 55 7.77 7.69 -9.53
C LEU A 55 8.73 7.63 -8.35
N ILE A 56 8.23 7.79 -7.15
CA ILE A 56 8.92 7.63 -5.87
C ILE A 56 8.34 6.41 -5.13
N PRO A 57 9.16 5.77 -4.27
CA PRO A 57 10.49 6.15 -3.78
C PRO A 57 11.62 5.90 -4.78
N LEU A 58 12.73 6.59 -4.56
CA LEU A 58 14.05 6.29 -5.14
C LEU A 58 15.01 6.05 -3.98
N LEU A 59 15.54 4.84 -3.87
CA LEU A 59 16.53 4.46 -2.89
C LEU A 59 17.92 4.48 -3.50
N PHE A 60 18.85 5.20 -2.87
CA PHE A 60 20.27 5.16 -3.16
C PHE A 60 20.95 4.20 -2.19
N PHE A 61 21.68 3.25 -2.72
CA PHE A 61 22.51 2.33 -1.95
C PHE A 61 23.86 2.97 -1.62
N PRO A 62 24.57 2.50 -0.60
CA PRO A 62 25.88 3.04 -0.21
C PRO A 62 26.93 2.99 -1.31
N ASP A 63 26.85 2.03 -2.22
CA ASP A 63 27.76 1.87 -3.37
C ASP A 63 27.41 2.78 -4.56
N GLY A 64 26.33 3.57 -4.46
CA GLY A 64 25.85 4.47 -5.50
C GLY A 64 24.84 3.84 -6.46
N GLU A 65 24.49 2.57 -6.32
CA GLU A 65 23.36 1.96 -7.04
C GLU A 65 22.05 2.66 -6.65
N THR A 66 21.07 2.65 -7.55
CA THR A 66 19.74 3.20 -7.27
C THR A 66 18.64 2.21 -7.62
N MET A 67 17.59 2.21 -6.83
CA MET A 67 16.44 1.34 -7.04
C MET A 67 15.12 2.10 -6.84
N GLN A 68 14.13 1.75 -7.65
CA GLN A 68 12.78 2.25 -7.56
C GLN A 68 11.81 1.08 -7.40
N ASP A 69 10.57 1.38 -7.01
CA ASP A 69 9.51 0.46 -6.65
C ASP A 69 9.68 -0.12 -5.22
N SER A 70 8.66 0.12 -4.39
CA SER A 70 8.73 -0.18 -2.95
C SER A 70 8.83 -1.68 -2.66
N THR A 71 8.09 -2.51 -3.39
CA THR A 71 8.05 -3.97 -3.18
C THR A 71 9.40 -4.62 -3.50
N PRO A 72 10.01 -4.43 -4.69
CA PRO A 72 11.35 -4.94 -4.97
C PRO A 72 12.44 -4.38 -4.04
N ILE A 73 12.35 -3.10 -3.64
CA ILE A 73 13.28 -2.52 -2.66
C ILE A 73 13.24 -3.31 -1.35
N ILE A 74 12.02 -3.54 -0.81
CA ILE A 74 11.84 -4.28 0.45
C ILE A 74 12.29 -5.73 0.29
N GLU A 75 11.92 -6.41 -0.80
CA GLU A 75 12.32 -7.81 -1.04
C GLU A 75 13.86 -7.97 -1.11
N ARG A 76 14.56 -7.04 -1.76
CA ARG A 76 16.02 -7.06 -1.82
C ARG A 76 16.64 -6.79 -0.45
N LEU A 77 16.20 -5.73 0.23
CA LEU A 77 16.74 -5.38 1.55
C LEU A 77 16.42 -6.43 2.60
N ASP A 78 15.28 -7.13 2.52
CA ASP A 78 14.98 -8.23 3.43
C ASP A 78 15.91 -9.44 3.23
N GLN A 79 16.35 -9.70 1.99
CA GLN A 79 17.36 -10.73 1.73
C GLN A 79 18.74 -10.34 2.24
N GLU A 80 19.13 -9.06 2.11
CA GLU A 80 20.41 -8.53 2.59
C GLU A 80 20.43 -8.36 4.12
N HIS A 81 19.26 -8.06 4.71
CA HIS A 81 19.06 -7.83 6.15
C HIS A 81 17.91 -8.73 6.67
N PRO A 82 18.11 -10.05 6.83
CA PRO A 82 17.02 -10.99 7.12
C PRO A 82 16.38 -10.79 8.50
N TYR A 83 17.01 -10.09 9.43
CA TYR A 83 16.51 -9.87 10.78
C TYR A 83 16.24 -8.40 11.09
N PRO A 84 15.15 -8.10 11.86
CA PRO A 84 14.07 -9.02 12.25
C PRO A 84 13.26 -9.48 11.05
N GLU A 85 12.78 -10.75 11.07
CA GLU A 85 12.03 -11.32 9.95
C GLU A 85 10.67 -10.62 9.75
N ILE A 86 10.30 -10.40 8.47
CA ILE A 86 8.98 -9.90 8.05
C ILE A 86 8.11 -11.00 7.42
N HIS A 87 8.67 -12.16 7.18
CA HIS A 87 7.96 -13.29 6.62
C HIS A 87 7.75 -14.38 7.66
N PRO A 88 6.48 -14.80 7.93
CA PRO A 88 6.23 -16.00 8.72
C PRO A 88 6.89 -17.23 8.10
N THR A 89 7.41 -18.13 8.94
CA THR A 89 7.97 -19.42 8.48
C THR A 89 6.89 -20.42 8.05
N ASP A 90 5.65 -20.23 8.53
CA ASP A 90 4.48 -21.01 8.06
C ASP A 90 4.17 -20.64 6.60
N PRO A 91 4.15 -21.62 5.66
CA PRO A 91 3.96 -21.34 4.25
C PRO A 91 2.59 -20.72 3.92
N ALA A 92 1.54 -21.04 4.69
CA ALA A 92 0.22 -20.44 4.49
C ALA A 92 0.23 -18.96 4.87
N LEU A 93 0.79 -18.63 6.02
CA LEU A 93 0.93 -17.25 6.47
C LEU A 93 1.90 -16.45 5.61
N TRP A 94 2.99 -17.08 5.14
CA TRP A 94 3.89 -16.45 4.18
C TRP A 94 3.15 -15.98 2.93
N TYR A 95 2.33 -16.86 2.36
CA TYR A 95 1.56 -16.51 1.16
C TYR A 95 0.50 -15.44 1.45
N LEU A 96 -0.25 -15.59 2.56
CA LEU A 96 -1.24 -14.58 2.95
C LEU A 96 -0.59 -13.21 3.21
N SER A 97 0.62 -13.18 3.75
CA SER A 97 1.38 -11.93 3.91
C SER A 97 1.67 -11.26 2.57
N CYS A 98 2.05 -12.04 1.54
CA CYS A 98 2.23 -11.52 0.18
C CYS A 98 0.90 -11.06 -0.44
N LEU A 99 -0.20 -11.78 -0.20
CA LEU A 99 -1.52 -11.41 -0.69
C LEU A 99 -2.02 -10.09 -0.05
N PHE A 100 -1.79 -9.91 1.26
CA PHE A 100 -2.15 -8.68 1.95
C PHE A 100 -1.28 -7.49 1.56
N GLU A 101 -0.01 -7.73 1.23
CA GLU A 101 0.85 -6.68 0.69
C GLU A 101 0.33 -6.16 -0.64
N GLU A 102 0.01 -7.04 -1.57
CA GLU A 102 -0.55 -6.70 -2.87
C GLU A 102 -1.94 -6.06 -2.76
N PHE A 103 -2.80 -6.58 -1.87
CA PHE A 103 -4.11 -5.99 -1.57
C PHE A 103 -3.97 -4.57 -1.03
N GLY A 104 -3.00 -4.35 -0.16
CA GLY A 104 -2.66 -3.02 0.38
C GLY A 104 -2.19 -2.07 -0.72
N ASP A 105 -1.23 -2.49 -1.52
CA ASP A 105 -0.63 -1.64 -2.56
C ASP A 105 -1.61 -1.29 -3.68
N GLU A 106 -2.53 -2.18 -4.01
CA GLU A 106 -3.41 -1.99 -5.15
C GLU A 106 -4.84 -1.54 -4.77
N TRP A 107 -5.48 -2.26 -3.83
CA TRP A 107 -6.86 -1.95 -3.47
C TRP A 107 -6.95 -0.82 -2.43
N CYS A 108 -6.17 -0.88 -1.35
CA CYS A 108 -6.17 0.20 -0.36
C CYS A 108 -5.66 1.51 -0.96
N ASN A 109 -4.79 1.47 -1.98
CA ASN A 109 -4.40 2.66 -2.73
C ASN A 109 -5.58 3.33 -3.42
N LYS A 110 -6.51 2.56 -4.02
CA LYS A 110 -7.73 3.12 -4.61
C LYS A 110 -8.58 3.82 -3.56
N LEU A 111 -8.78 3.16 -2.42
CA LEU A 111 -9.58 3.71 -1.32
C LEU A 111 -8.96 4.99 -0.77
N MET A 112 -7.65 4.98 -0.50
CA MET A 112 -6.90 6.16 -0.05
C MET A 112 -6.96 7.29 -1.07
N PHE A 113 -6.71 7.00 -2.35
CA PHE A 113 -6.69 8.01 -3.40
C PHE A 113 -8.08 8.62 -3.63
N PHE A 114 -9.14 7.81 -3.53
CA PHE A 114 -10.51 8.26 -3.56
C PHE A 114 -10.78 9.21 -2.38
N GLN A 115 -10.55 8.80 -1.14
CA GLN A 115 -10.74 9.64 0.05
C GLN A 115 -10.02 10.98 -0.08
N ARG A 116 -8.78 10.96 -0.54
CA ARG A 116 -7.89 12.13 -0.68
C ARG A 116 -8.35 13.16 -1.70
N TRP A 117 -8.91 12.71 -2.83
CA TRP A 117 -9.15 13.59 -3.98
C TRP A 117 -10.60 13.73 -4.37
N PHE A 118 -11.52 13.04 -3.72
CA PHE A 118 -12.95 13.14 -4.00
C PHE A 118 -13.61 14.28 -3.22
N TYR A 119 -13.31 14.43 -1.94
CA TYR A 119 -13.93 15.45 -1.10
C TYR A 119 -13.15 16.77 -1.12
N ASP A 120 -13.85 17.91 -1.21
CA ASP A 120 -13.26 19.24 -1.33
C ASP A 120 -12.33 19.59 -0.16
N ALA A 121 -12.68 19.20 1.06
CA ALA A 121 -11.85 19.43 2.25
C ALA A 121 -10.49 18.74 2.14
N ASP A 122 -10.48 17.49 1.67
CA ASP A 122 -9.28 16.67 1.52
C ASP A 122 -8.42 17.14 0.35
N GLN A 123 -9.04 17.49 -0.79
CA GLN A 123 -8.35 18.10 -1.93
C GLN A 123 -7.56 19.35 -1.49
N LYS A 124 -8.22 20.22 -0.72
CA LYS A 124 -7.61 21.47 -0.24
C LYS A 124 -6.47 21.20 0.74
N ALA A 125 -6.70 20.34 1.74
CA ALA A 125 -5.71 20.00 2.75
C ALA A 125 -4.47 19.36 2.13
N THR A 126 -4.67 18.31 1.32
CA THR A 126 -3.57 17.61 0.66
C THR A 126 -2.88 18.47 -0.39
N GLY A 127 -3.62 19.26 -1.18
CA GLY A 127 -3.03 20.19 -2.14
C GLY A 127 -2.10 21.19 -1.45
N GLN A 128 -2.51 21.72 -0.29
CA GLN A 128 -1.69 22.65 0.50
C GLN A 128 -0.45 21.97 1.11
N ARG A 129 -0.59 20.71 1.58
CA ARG A 129 0.52 19.92 2.12
C ARG A 129 1.56 19.65 1.03
N LEU A 130 1.13 19.12 -0.12
CA LEU A 130 2.02 18.85 -1.26
C LEU A 130 2.71 20.11 -1.78
N ALA A 131 1.98 21.22 -1.93
CA ALA A 131 2.59 22.50 -2.32
C ALA A 131 3.64 22.95 -1.30
N GLY A 132 3.39 22.69 -0.01
CA GLY A 132 4.32 22.97 1.07
C GLY A 132 5.63 22.19 0.94
N LEU A 133 5.55 20.91 0.63
CA LEU A 133 6.70 20.01 0.42
C LEU A 133 7.46 20.38 -0.85
N MET A 134 6.77 20.58 -1.97
CA MET A 134 7.40 20.97 -3.25
C MET A 134 8.18 22.28 -3.17
N LEU A 135 7.66 23.25 -2.40
CA LEU A 135 8.26 24.58 -2.23
C LEU A 135 9.17 24.67 -1.00
N GLU A 136 9.57 23.56 -0.42
CA GLU A 136 10.43 23.54 0.75
C GLU A 136 11.76 24.25 0.47
N GLY A 137 12.16 25.13 1.41
CA GLY A 137 13.40 25.92 1.31
C GLY A 137 13.40 27.00 0.23
N GLN A 138 12.26 27.29 -0.42
CA GLN A 138 12.12 28.42 -1.34
C GLN A 138 11.64 29.67 -0.61
N TRP A 139 12.35 30.78 -0.75
CA TRP A 139 11.99 32.04 -0.09
C TRP A 139 10.63 32.61 -0.53
N TYR A 140 10.21 32.32 -1.77
CA TYR A 140 8.94 32.76 -2.34
C TYR A 140 7.76 31.82 -2.03
N LYS A 141 7.97 30.77 -1.21
CA LYS A 141 6.95 29.77 -0.82
C LYS A 141 5.60 30.40 -0.42
N PRO A 142 5.54 31.45 0.43
CA PRO A 142 4.25 32.02 0.84
C PRO A 142 3.41 32.54 -0.33
N PHE A 143 4.06 33.12 -1.34
CA PHE A 143 3.40 33.71 -2.51
C PHE A 143 3.05 32.65 -3.56
N ALA A 144 3.90 31.65 -3.75
CA ALA A 144 3.69 30.60 -4.75
C ALA A 144 2.72 29.49 -4.28
N LYS A 145 2.64 29.22 -2.98
CA LYS A 145 1.88 28.11 -2.42
C LYS A 145 0.42 28.06 -2.88
N PRO A 146 -0.38 29.15 -2.92
CA PRO A 146 -1.75 29.09 -3.41
C PRO A 146 -1.86 28.63 -4.87
N PHE A 147 -0.98 29.11 -5.74
CA PHE A 147 -0.96 28.75 -7.16
C PHE A 147 -0.52 27.31 -7.39
N VAL A 148 0.49 26.85 -6.65
CA VAL A 148 0.96 25.45 -6.70
C VAL A 148 -0.13 24.53 -6.17
N THR A 149 -0.79 24.87 -5.06
CA THR A 149 -1.95 24.14 -4.52
C THR A 149 -3.04 23.95 -5.57
N TYR A 150 -3.47 25.05 -6.21
CA TYR A 150 -4.48 25.00 -7.27
C TYR A 150 -4.04 24.10 -8.44
N SER A 151 -2.79 24.22 -8.88
CA SER A 151 -2.23 23.42 -9.97
C SER A 151 -2.20 21.93 -9.62
N ILE A 152 -1.86 21.57 -8.38
CA ILE A 152 -1.86 20.20 -7.89
C ILE A 152 -3.29 19.64 -7.93
N ILE A 153 -4.26 20.34 -7.33
CA ILE A 153 -5.67 19.92 -7.29
C ILE A 153 -6.19 19.70 -8.71
N LYS A 154 -6.01 20.70 -9.59
CA LYS A 154 -6.44 20.62 -11.00
C LYS A 154 -5.81 19.43 -11.75
N ARG A 155 -4.58 19.06 -11.41
CA ARG A 155 -3.86 17.92 -12.00
C ARG A 155 -4.35 16.60 -11.43
N MET A 156 -4.74 16.54 -10.15
CA MET A 156 -5.04 15.28 -9.45
C MET A 156 -6.49 14.84 -9.59
N ILE A 157 -7.46 15.76 -9.64
CA ILE A 157 -8.87 15.42 -9.81
C ILE A 157 -9.14 14.51 -11.03
N PRO A 158 -8.65 14.80 -12.25
CA PRO A 158 -8.85 13.90 -13.39
C PRO A 158 -8.24 12.51 -13.20
N ARG A 159 -7.24 12.39 -12.30
CA ARG A 159 -6.58 11.12 -11.98
C ARG A 159 -7.39 10.21 -11.06
N LEU A 160 -8.50 10.68 -10.50
CA LEU A 160 -9.48 9.84 -9.83
C LEU A 160 -9.93 8.68 -10.71
N SER A 161 -9.94 8.87 -12.04
CA SER A 161 -10.21 7.79 -13.01
C SER A 161 -9.22 6.62 -12.92
N PHE A 162 -7.96 6.86 -12.49
CA PHE A 162 -6.96 5.80 -12.28
C PHE A 162 -7.28 4.95 -11.04
N ALA A 163 -7.81 5.57 -9.98
CA ALA A 163 -8.33 4.85 -8.83
C ALA A 163 -9.68 4.17 -9.14
N GLY A 164 -10.23 4.37 -10.33
CA GLY A 164 -11.54 3.89 -10.70
C GLY A 164 -12.69 4.70 -10.11
N ALA A 165 -12.43 5.90 -9.57
CA ALA A 165 -13.48 6.76 -9.02
C ALA A 165 -14.28 7.42 -10.15
N ASN A 166 -15.41 6.85 -10.44
CA ASN A 166 -16.44 7.35 -11.36
C ASN A 166 -17.82 7.11 -10.73
N GLU A 167 -18.88 7.66 -11.32
CA GLU A 167 -20.24 7.58 -10.77
C GLU A 167 -20.70 6.14 -10.49
N THR A 168 -20.28 5.17 -11.31
CA THR A 168 -20.61 3.76 -11.12
C THR A 168 -19.88 3.14 -9.90
N ASN A 169 -18.65 3.54 -9.67
CA ASN A 169 -17.76 2.90 -8.70
C ASN A 169 -17.72 3.59 -7.34
N ILE A 170 -18.11 4.86 -7.24
CA ILE A 170 -18.10 5.61 -5.97
C ILE A 170 -18.76 4.82 -4.83
N PRO A 171 -19.98 4.22 -5.01
CA PRO A 171 -20.59 3.43 -3.93
C PRO A 171 -19.77 2.21 -3.52
N HIS A 172 -18.99 1.60 -4.43
CA HIS A 172 -18.09 0.51 -4.09
C HIS A 172 -16.91 0.96 -3.24
N LEU A 173 -16.34 2.14 -3.56
CA LEU A 173 -15.17 2.67 -2.87
C LEU A 173 -15.54 3.15 -1.46
N GLU A 174 -16.70 3.81 -1.30
CA GLU A 174 -17.23 4.23 0.00
C GLU A 174 -17.53 3.02 0.89
N GLU A 175 -18.33 2.07 0.38
CA GLU A 175 -18.69 0.85 1.10
C GLU A 175 -17.46 0.02 1.49
N SER A 176 -16.48 -0.14 0.57
CA SER A 176 -15.26 -0.87 0.85
C SER A 176 -14.38 -0.18 1.89
N PHE A 177 -14.27 1.15 1.86
CA PHE A 177 -13.50 1.89 2.85
C PHE A 177 -14.07 1.73 4.27
N GLU A 178 -15.37 1.91 4.43
CA GLU A 178 -16.06 1.75 5.72
C GLU A 178 -15.99 0.31 6.22
N ASN A 179 -16.28 -0.67 5.35
CA ASN A 179 -16.28 -2.08 5.70
C ASN A 179 -14.88 -2.58 6.06
N LEU A 180 -13.88 -2.29 5.21
CA LEU A 180 -12.50 -2.72 5.46
C LEU A 180 -11.95 -2.13 6.76
N SER A 181 -12.20 -0.85 7.02
CA SER A 181 -11.72 -0.20 8.25
C SER A 181 -12.34 -0.81 9.50
N GLY A 182 -13.63 -1.13 9.49
CA GLY A 182 -14.31 -1.82 10.59
C GLY A 182 -13.83 -3.26 10.81
N LEU A 183 -13.62 -4.01 9.73
CA LEU A 183 -13.08 -5.37 9.80
C LEU A 183 -11.64 -5.39 10.33
N LEU A 184 -10.80 -4.45 9.88
CA LEU A 184 -9.43 -4.29 10.39
C LEU A 184 -9.43 -3.86 11.86
N ASP A 185 -10.33 -2.96 12.28
CA ASP A 185 -10.44 -2.56 13.67
C ASP A 185 -10.76 -3.75 14.58
N THR A 186 -11.72 -4.59 14.17
CA THR A 186 -12.06 -5.85 14.88
C THR A 186 -10.88 -6.83 14.89
N HIS A 187 -10.17 -6.97 13.77
CA HIS A 187 -9.02 -7.87 13.67
C HIS A 187 -7.86 -7.45 14.58
N LEU A 188 -7.64 -6.16 14.71
CA LEU A 188 -6.55 -5.56 15.47
C LEU A 188 -6.88 -5.32 16.97
N GLU A 189 -8.09 -5.62 17.43
CA GLU A 189 -8.48 -5.49 18.82
C GLU A 189 -7.61 -6.35 19.76
N SER A 190 -7.24 -7.55 19.30
CA SER A 190 -6.49 -8.52 20.12
C SER A 190 -5.02 -8.67 19.73
N ARG A 191 -4.54 -7.93 18.74
CA ARG A 191 -3.17 -8.05 18.23
C ARG A 191 -2.61 -6.74 17.70
N PRO A 192 -1.30 -6.50 17.86
CA PRO A 192 -0.67 -5.25 17.42
C PRO A 192 -0.48 -5.14 15.91
N TYR A 193 -0.38 -6.26 15.17
CA TYR A 193 -0.14 -6.32 13.72
C TYR A 193 -1.02 -7.39 13.06
N LEU A 194 -1.08 -7.42 11.74
CA LEU A 194 -1.97 -8.31 10.98
C LEU A 194 -1.83 -9.79 11.37
N PHE A 195 -0.62 -10.27 11.62
CA PHE A 195 -0.41 -11.69 11.91
C PHE A 195 0.18 -11.96 13.30
N GLY A 196 -0.12 -11.09 14.26
CA GLY A 196 0.26 -11.31 15.65
C GLY A 196 1.05 -10.16 16.26
N ALA A 197 2.13 -10.47 16.98
CA ALA A 197 2.87 -9.51 17.78
C ALA A 197 4.16 -8.99 17.10
N ARG A 198 4.24 -9.06 15.80
CA ARG A 198 5.32 -8.50 14.97
C ARG A 198 4.82 -8.22 13.57
N PRO A 199 5.32 -7.15 12.89
CA PRO A 199 4.88 -6.85 11.53
C PRO A 199 5.31 -7.93 10.55
N CYS A 200 4.42 -8.28 9.63
CA CYS A 200 4.72 -9.08 8.45
C CYS A 200 4.84 -8.19 7.21
N PHE A 201 5.23 -8.76 6.07
CA PHE A 201 5.34 -8.05 4.79
C PHE A 201 4.02 -7.38 4.39
N GLY A 202 2.88 -8.04 4.63
CA GLY A 202 1.55 -7.50 4.40
C GLY A 202 1.23 -6.23 5.22
N ASP A 203 1.79 -6.10 6.43
CA ASP A 203 1.60 -4.91 7.24
C ASP A 203 2.14 -3.65 6.55
N PHE A 204 3.28 -3.72 5.90
CA PHE A 204 3.89 -2.57 5.21
C PHE A 204 3.05 -2.12 4.01
N GLY A 205 2.52 -3.07 3.20
CA GLY A 205 1.64 -2.78 2.07
C GLY A 205 0.31 -2.19 2.50
N MET A 206 -0.34 -2.80 3.48
CA MET A 206 -1.62 -2.30 4.02
C MET A 206 -1.46 -0.95 4.69
N TRP A 207 -0.49 -0.84 5.58
CA TRP A 207 -0.29 0.35 6.40
C TRP A 207 -0.04 1.61 5.60
N CYS A 208 0.79 1.55 4.58
CA CYS A 208 1.24 2.77 3.89
C CYS A 208 0.06 3.58 3.30
N ASN A 209 -0.95 2.89 2.80
CA ASN A 209 -2.16 3.53 2.26
C ASN A 209 -3.13 3.96 3.37
N LEU A 210 -3.29 3.18 4.42
CA LEU A 210 -4.09 3.54 5.60
C LEU A 210 -3.50 4.76 6.33
N TYR A 211 -2.18 4.81 6.48
CA TYR A 211 -1.47 5.97 7.02
C TYR A 211 -1.71 7.22 6.18
N GLN A 212 -1.61 7.11 4.86
CA GLN A 212 -1.88 8.23 3.98
C GLN A 212 -3.33 8.70 4.06
N ALA A 213 -4.30 7.78 4.16
CA ALA A 213 -5.70 8.14 4.37
C ALA A 213 -5.87 8.89 5.70
N TRP A 214 -5.25 8.43 6.79
CA TRP A 214 -5.31 9.10 8.10
C TRP A 214 -4.73 10.54 8.07
N THR A 215 -3.84 10.85 7.15
CA THR A 215 -3.32 12.23 7.01
C THR A 215 -4.31 13.20 6.35
N ASP A 216 -5.42 12.70 5.81
CA ASP A 216 -6.44 13.49 5.12
C ASP A 216 -7.70 13.65 6.01
N PRO A 217 -8.35 14.83 6.06
CA PRO A 217 -9.36 15.19 7.06
C PRO A 217 -10.53 14.19 7.19
N THR A 218 -11.13 13.76 6.08
CA THR A 218 -12.33 12.91 6.10
C THR A 218 -12.02 11.52 6.64
N ALA A 219 -11.00 10.86 6.11
CA ALA A 219 -10.60 9.53 6.59
C ALA A 219 -10.02 9.60 8.00
N LYS A 220 -9.34 10.68 8.37
CA LYS A 220 -8.86 10.92 9.73
C LYS A 220 -10.02 10.94 10.74
N ALA A 221 -11.07 11.71 10.47
CA ALA A 221 -12.25 11.77 11.33
C ALA A 221 -12.89 10.39 11.47
N HIS A 222 -13.05 9.64 10.36
CA HIS A 222 -13.58 8.29 10.39
C HIS A 222 -12.76 7.35 11.31
N PHE A 223 -11.44 7.36 11.19
CA PHE A 223 -10.58 6.52 12.03
C PHE A 223 -10.59 6.93 13.51
N GLU A 224 -10.63 8.22 13.80
CA GLU A 224 -10.68 8.74 15.18
C GLU A 224 -12.02 8.45 15.87
N ASP A 225 -13.11 8.49 15.13
CA ASP A 225 -14.47 8.33 15.68
C ASP A 225 -14.93 6.86 15.73
N HIS A 226 -14.45 5.99 14.80
CA HIS A 226 -15.07 4.68 14.60
C HIS A 226 -14.12 3.49 14.70
N THR A 227 -12.78 3.66 14.52
CA THR A 227 -11.84 2.54 14.43
C THR A 227 -10.58 2.75 15.28
N PRO A 228 -10.71 2.75 16.63
CA PRO A 228 -9.63 3.07 17.55
C PRO A 228 -8.45 2.07 17.50
N ASN A 229 -8.71 0.77 17.26
CA ASN A 229 -7.67 -0.26 17.18
C ASN A 229 -6.88 -0.12 15.86
N LEU A 230 -7.58 0.12 14.75
CA LEU A 230 -6.94 0.43 13.47
C LEU A 230 -6.10 1.71 13.57
N LEU A 231 -6.61 2.75 14.22
CA LEU A 231 -5.84 3.98 14.45
C LEU A 231 -4.59 3.72 15.31
N ALA A 232 -4.69 2.88 16.33
CA ALA A 232 -3.54 2.49 17.14
C ALA A 232 -2.49 1.74 16.32
N TYR A 233 -2.93 0.83 15.44
CA TYR A 233 -2.07 0.14 14.47
C TYR A 233 -1.39 1.12 13.50
N ILE A 234 -2.15 2.06 12.90
CA ILE A 234 -1.60 3.07 11.99
C ILE A 234 -0.46 3.85 12.68
N LYS A 235 -0.66 4.26 13.93
CA LYS A 235 0.35 4.98 14.71
C LYS A 235 1.56 4.10 15.08
N ARG A 236 1.32 2.82 15.40
CA ARG A 236 2.38 1.86 15.76
C ARG A 236 3.35 1.61 14.61
N MET A 237 2.84 1.50 13.41
CA MET A 237 3.65 1.26 12.21
C MET A 237 4.53 2.44 11.77
N LEU A 238 4.45 3.60 12.43
CA LEU A 238 5.43 4.68 12.28
C LEU A 238 6.79 4.32 12.89
N ASP A 239 6.82 3.46 13.93
CA ASP A 239 8.02 2.92 14.56
C ASP A 239 7.74 1.47 14.95
N PRO A 240 7.61 0.55 13.97
CA PRO A 240 7.19 -0.82 14.23
C PRO A 240 8.24 -1.60 15.01
N LYS A 241 7.78 -2.47 15.92
CA LYS A 241 8.64 -3.24 16.83
C LYS A 241 8.25 -4.71 16.82
N VAL A 242 9.21 -5.56 17.15
CA VAL A 242 8.94 -6.96 17.52
C VAL A 242 8.46 -6.98 18.97
N GLU A 243 7.17 -7.25 19.18
CA GLU A 243 6.56 -7.37 20.52
C GLU A 243 6.36 -8.85 20.91
N GLY A 244 6.51 -9.77 19.96
CA GLY A 244 6.37 -11.21 20.16
C GLY A 244 6.43 -12.00 18.85
N ASN A 245 5.71 -13.10 18.78
CA ASN A 245 5.71 -14.01 17.62
C ASN A 245 4.54 -13.76 16.68
N PHE A 246 4.64 -14.33 15.46
CA PHE A 246 3.49 -14.53 14.61
C PHE A 246 2.53 -15.53 15.26
N GLU A 247 1.23 -15.32 15.09
CA GLU A 247 0.18 -16.27 15.44
C GLU A 247 0.09 -17.37 14.36
N ASN A 248 -0.68 -18.42 14.63
CA ASN A 248 -1.01 -19.42 13.61
C ASN A 248 -2.32 -19.06 12.89
N LEU A 249 -2.55 -19.64 11.71
CA LEU A 249 -3.73 -19.33 10.89
C LEU A 249 -5.05 -19.65 11.61
N THR A 250 -5.11 -20.70 12.44
CA THR A 250 -6.31 -21.05 13.20
C THR A 250 -6.70 -19.95 14.19
N SER A 251 -5.73 -19.32 14.83
CA SER A 251 -5.94 -18.18 15.74
C SER A 251 -6.38 -16.93 15.00
N LEU A 252 -5.85 -16.68 13.81
CA LEU A 252 -6.16 -15.52 12.98
C LEU A 252 -7.52 -15.64 12.27
N ALA A 253 -7.90 -16.86 11.86
CA ALA A 253 -9.04 -17.13 11.00
C ALA A 253 -10.35 -16.46 11.44
N PRO A 254 -10.75 -16.44 12.72
CA PRO A 254 -12.04 -15.85 13.11
C PRO A 254 -12.24 -14.40 12.70
N THR A 255 -11.16 -13.61 12.63
CA THR A 255 -11.21 -12.18 12.26
C THR A 255 -10.56 -11.89 10.91
N LEU A 256 -9.72 -12.79 10.40
CA LEU A 256 -9.10 -12.66 9.08
C LEU A 256 -10.03 -13.12 7.96
N GLU A 257 -10.80 -14.20 8.17
CA GLU A 257 -11.78 -14.69 7.19
C GLU A 257 -12.79 -13.63 6.75
N PRO A 258 -13.39 -12.83 7.65
CA PRO A 258 -14.29 -11.76 7.24
C PRO A 258 -13.64 -10.74 6.28
N ILE A 259 -12.38 -10.36 6.49
CA ILE A 259 -11.66 -9.46 5.58
C ILE A 259 -11.53 -10.11 4.21
N MET A 260 -11.13 -11.39 4.18
CA MET A 260 -10.98 -12.14 2.93
C MET A 260 -12.32 -12.31 2.20
N GLN A 261 -13.40 -12.66 2.92
CA GLN A 261 -14.73 -12.92 2.35
C GLN A 261 -15.47 -11.68 1.88
N GLN A 262 -15.20 -10.51 2.46
CA GLN A 262 -15.96 -9.30 2.17
C GLN A 262 -15.19 -8.31 1.30
N GLU A 263 -13.86 -8.34 1.32
CA GLU A 263 -13.03 -7.39 0.57
C GLU A 263 -12.11 -8.06 -0.45
N VAL A 264 -11.28 -9.01 -0.03
CA VAL A 264 -10.28 -9.61 -0.95
C VAL A 264 -10.96 -10.48 -2.02
N GLY A 265 -11.82 -11.42 -1.60
CA GLY A 265 -12.49 -12.38 -2.49
C GLY A 265 -13.52 -11.72 -3.44
N PRO A 266 -14.45 -10.89 -2.97
CA PRO A 266 -15.51 -10.36 -3.83
C PRO A 266 -15.15 -9.04 -4.55
N ARG A 267 -14.07 -8.33 -4.16
CA ARG A 267 -13.72 -7.02 -4.73
C ARG A 267 -12.35 -7.04 -5.39
N PHE A 268 -11.29 -7.25 -4.62
CA PHE A 268 -9.92 -7.14 -5.09
C PHE A 268 -9.56 -8.17 -6.16
N LEU A 269 -9.68 -9.45 -5.85
CA LEU A 269 -9.27 -10.52 -6.77
C LEU A 269 -10.11 -10.56 -8.06
N PRO A 270 -11.45 -10.43 -8.03
CA PRO A 270 -12.23 -10.36 -9.26
C PRO A 270 -11.85 -9.18 -10.16
N TRP A 271 -11.53 -8.01 -9.54
CA TRP A 271 -11.03 -6.87 -10.29
C TRP A 271 -9.68 -7.15 -10.95
N MET A 272 -8.72 -7.75 -10.23
CA MET A 272 -7.41 -8.12 -10.78
C MET A 272 -7.53 -9.09 -11.95
N VAL A 273 -8.37 -10.13 -11.82
CA VAL A 273 -8.63 -11.12 -12.87
C VAL A 273 -9.31 -10.48 -14.09
N ALA A 274 -10.30 -9.62 -13.88
CA ALA A 274 -10.98 -8.92 -14.97
C ALA A 274 -10.01 -7.98 -15.71
N ASN A 275 -9.15 -7.28 -14.96
CA ASN A 275 -8.13 -6.41 -15.55
C ASN A 275 -7.08 -7.20 -16.35
N GLU A 276 -6.64 -8.35 -15.86
CA GLU A 276 -5.71 -9.22 -16.60
C GLU A 276 -6.33 -9.67 -17.93
N LYS A 277 -7.59 -10.16 -17.91
CA LYS A 277 -8.30 -10.58 -19.12
C LYS A 277 -8.48 -9.44 -20.12
N ALA A 278 -8.90 -8.27 -19.66
CA ALA A 278 -9.04 -7.09 -20.50
C ALA A 278 -7.70 -6.65 -21.10
N TRP A 279 -6.62 -6.68 -20.30
CA TRP A 279 -5.28 -6.39 -20.80
C TRP A 279 -4.82 -7.36 -21.89
N GLU A 280 -5.01 -8.66 -21.69
CA GLU A 280 -4.65 -9.71 -22.66
C GLU A 280 -5.48 -9.62 -23.95
N ALA A 281 -6.75 -9.19 -23.85
CA ALA A 281 -7.61 -8.91 -24.99
C ALA A 281 -7.31 -7.57 -25.69
N GLY A 282 -6.42 -6.73 -25.14
CA GLY A 282 -6.12 -5.39 -25.67
C GLY A 282 -7.24 -4.37 -25.44
N GLU A 283 -8.14 -4.64 -24.49
CA GLU A 283 -9.23 -3.77 -24.13
C GLU A 283 -8.74 -2.58 -23.27
N LYS A 284 -9.31 -1.41 -23.52
CA LYS A 284 -8.95 -0.18 -22.78
C LYS A 284 -9.70 -0.02 -21.47
N GLU A 285 -10.81 -0.72 -21.32
CA GLU A 285 -11.68 -0.67 -20.15
C GLU A 285 -11.90 -2.07 -19.60
N THR A 286 -11.75 -2.20 -18.31
CA THR A 286 -12.09 -3.38 -17.51
C THR A 286 -13.50 -3.21 -16.96
N SER A 287 -14.38 -4.15 -17.21
CA SER A 287 -15.77 -4.14 -16.71
C SER A 287 -16.10 -5.48 -16.07
N LEU A 288 -16.73 -5.44 -14.89
CA LEU A 288 -17.18 -6.63 -14.19
C LEU A 288 -18.40 -6.33 -13.30
N THR A 289 -19.03 -7.38 -12.79
CA THR A 289 -19.95 -7.28 -11.65
C THR A 289 -19.18 -7.56 -10.38
N MET A 290 -19.09 -6.57 -9.50
CA MET A 290 -18.37 -6.63 -8.23
C MET A 290 -19.39 -6.54 -7.10
N ALA A 291 -19.40 -7.50 -6.17
CA ALA A 291 -20.36 -7.54 -5.06
C ALA A 291 -21.81 -7.26 -5.50
N GLY A 292 -22.22 -7.83 -6.65
CA GLY A 292 -23.58 -7.69 -7.23
C GLY A 292 -23.89 -6.37 -7.94
N LYS A 293 -22.94 -5.44 -8.05
CA LYS A 293 -23.09 -4.13 -8.70
C LYS A 293 -22.08 -3.99 -9.85
N PRO A 294 -22.36 -3.20 -10.91
CA PRO A 294 -21.40 -2.98 -11.99
C PRO A 294 -20.18 -2.19 -11.49
N PHE A 295 -19.00 -2.56 -12.01
CA PHE A 295 -17.74 -1.87 -11.78
C PHE A 295 -17.03 -1.67 -13.12
N ARG A 296 -16.46 -0.48 -13.37
CA ARG A 296 -15.75 -0.15 -14.60
C ARG A 296 -14.52 0.70 -14.31
N GLN A 297 -13.40 0.38 -14.96
CA GLN A 297 -12.15 1.12 -14.82
C GLN A 297 -11.29 0.99 -16.08
N ASN A 298 -10.38 1.92 -16.30
CA ASN A 298 -9.33 1.75 -17.31
C ASN A 298 -8.52 0.47 -17.03
N THR A 299 -8.13 -0.21 -18.11
CA THR A 299 -7.27 -1.40 -18.02
C THR A 299 -5.81 -0.99 -17.84
N PHE A 300 -5.12 -1.64 -16.92
CA PHE A 300 -3.73 -1.34 -16.62
C PHE A 300 -2.83 -2.59 -16.73
N LYS A 301 -1.67 -2.40 -17.35
CA LYS A 301 -0.64 -3.43 -17.48
C LYS A 301 -0.10 -3.86 -16.12
N TYR A 302 0.12 -2.90 -15.23
CA TYR A 302 0.78 -3.14 -13.94
C TYR A 302 0.02 -4.21 -13.13
N GLN A 303 -1.28 -4.04 -12.93
CA GLN A 303 -2.11 -5.01 -12.18
C GLN A 303 -2.19 -6.40 -12.82
N ALA A 304 -2.11 -6.48 -14.15
CA ALA A 304 -2.01 -7.77 -14.82
C ALA A 304 -0.67 -8.46 -14.55
N THR A 305 0.41 -7.69 -14.38
CA THR A 305 1.73 -8.21 -14.03
C THR A 305 1.78 -8.67 -12.58
N THR A 306 1.29 -7.86 -11.64
CA THR A 306 1.33 -8.18 -10.20
C THR A 306 0.45 -9.39 -9.85
N LEU A 307 -0.71 -9.58 -10.54
CA LEU A 307 -1.49 -10.80 -10.38
C LEU A 307 -0.70 -12.06 -10.81
N LYS A 308 0.06 -11.98 -11.91
CA LYS A 308 0.93 -13.11 -12.35
C LYS A 308 2.02 -13.40 -11.32
N GLU A 309 2.61 -12.38 -10.72
CA GLU A 309 3.59 -12.54 -9.65
C GLU A 309 2.97 -13.17 -8.40
N LEU A 310 1.78 -12.73 -7.98
CA LEU A 310 1.06 -13.30 -6.87
C LEU A 310 0.72 -14.79 -7.10
N ARG A 311 0.30 -15.17 -8.31
CA ARG A 311 0.10 -16.56 -8.72
C ARG A 311 1.41 -17.36 -8.72
N SER A 312 2.51 -16.77 -9.16
CA SER A 312 3.84 -17.40 -9.11
C SER A 312 4.27 -17.69 -7.66
N LYS A 313 4.01 -16.76 -6.75
CA LYS A 313 4.23 -16.98 -5.31
C LYS A 313 3.34 -18.12 -4.78
N TYR A 314 2.07 -18.21 -5.19
CA TYR A 314 1.17 -19.31 -4.82
C TYR A 314 1.68 -20.69 -5.29
N VAL A 315 2.26 -20.80 -6.48
CA VAL A 315 2.80 -22.08 -7.00
C VAL A 315 3.79 -22.72 -6.01
N ARG A 316 4.53 -21.90 -5.24
CA ARG A 316 5.50 -22.40 -4.23
C ARG A 316 4.82 -23.09 -3.05
N VAL A 317 3.55 -22.80 -2.79
CA VAL A 317 2.78 -23.28 -1.63
C VAL A 317 1.48 -24.00 -2.02
N LYS A 318 1.25 -24.27 -3.31
CA LYS A 318 -0.01 -24.82 -3.85
C LYS A 318 -0.44 -26.16 -3.24
N ASN A 319 0.50 -26.92 -2.66
CA ASN A 319 0.23 -28.20 -2.01
C ASN A 319 -0.10 -28.05 -0.51
N ASN A 320 -0.20 -26.83 0.02
CA ASN A 320 -0.56 -26.59 1.41
C ASN A 320 -2.09 -26.70 1.56
N GLU A 321 -2.56 -27.80 2.14
CA GLU A 321 -3.99 -28.09 2.30
C GLU A 321 -4.71 -27.05 3.18
N ILE A 322 -4.04 -26.56 4.23
CA ILE A 322 -4.61 -25.59 5.16
C ILE A 322 -4.85 -24.26 4.43
N LEU A 323 -3.87 -23.79 3.65
CA LEU A 323 -4.00 -22.60 2.82
C LEU A 323 -5.12 -22.76 1.79
N ASN A 324 -5.15 -23.88 1.07
CA ASN A 324 -6.15 -24.13 0.04
C ASN A 324 -7.57 -24.16 0.61
N ALA A 325 -7.76 -24.82 1.75
CA ALA A 325 -9.04 -24.83 2.46
C ALA A 325 -9.47 -23.41 2.88
N PHE A 326 -8.53 -22.61 3.40
CA PHE A 326 -8.78 -21.21 3.78
C PHE A 326 -9.13 -20.34 2.56
N LEU A 327 -8.35 -20.40 1.48
CA LEU A 327 -8.61 -19.66 0.25
C LEU A 327 -9.92 -20.08 -0.43
N SER A 328 -10.26 -21.38 -0.41
CA SER A 328 -11.53 -21.88 -0.93
C SER A 328 -12.72 -21.37 -0.12
N LYS A 329 -12.64 -21.46 1.21
CA LYS A 329 -13.66 -20.98 2.14
C LYS A 329 -13.93 -19.47 1.99
N THR A 330 -12.91 -18.70 1.61
CA THR A 330 -12.98 -17.25 1.46
C THR A 330 -13.24 -16.79 0.02
N GLY A 331 -13.44 -17.73 -0.93
CA GLY A 331 -13.72 -17.41 -2.34
C GLY A 331 -12.52 -16.88 -3.12
N CYS A 332 -11.30 -17.08 -2.61
CA CYS A 332 -10.08 -16.55 -3.21
C CYS A 332 -9.32 -17.55 -4.10
N LEU A 333 -9.57 -18.86 -3.93
CA LEU A 333 -8.73 -19.90 -4.50
C LEU A 333 -8.69 -19.87 -6.03
N ASP A 334 -9.83 -19.77 -6.71
CA ASP A 334 -9.92 -19.83 -8.18
C ASP A 334 -9.14 -18.67 -8.84
N ALA A 335 -9.27 -17.47 -8.31
CA ALA A 335 -8.53 -16.30 -8.81
C ALA A 335 -7.00 -16.48 -8.68
N ILE A 336 -6.57 -17.09 -7.58
CA ILE A 336 -5.16 -17.26 -7.25
C ILE A 336 -4.57 -18.48 -7.99
N SER A 337 -5.29 -19.60 -8.08
CA SER A 337 -4.82 -20.79 -8.81
C SER A 337 -4.81 -20.60 -10.32
N GLY A 338 -5.57 -19.64 -10.83
CA GLY A 338 -5.73 -19.41 -12.27
C GLY A 338 -6.62 -20.47 -12.94
N SER A 339 -7.48 -21.13 -12.15
CA SER A 339 -8.42 -22.14 -12.62
C SER A 339 -9.75 -21.57 -13.11
#